data_13202419a8342427af5aa495d82ceec2
#
_entry.id   13202419a8342427af5aa495d82ceec2
#
_cell.length_a   1.000
_cell.length_b   1.000
_cell.length_c   1.000
_cell.angle_alpha   90.00
_cell.angle_beta   90.00
_cell.angle_gamma   90.00
#
_symmetry.space_group_name_H-M   'P 1'
#
loop_
_entity.id
_entity.type
_entity.pdbx_description
1 polymer ?
#
loop_
_entity_poly.entity_id
_entity_poly.type
_entity_poly.pdbx_seq_one_letter_code
_entity_poly.pdbx_strand_id
1 'polypeptide(L)'
;MMKGRALKVAVSAQCASRRTVLLAAFAIPFGYSVKALSAAPKKQVQLDIASDGDLLAFKPDQLTCPTRAAVHLTFTHTGKYITQDHNWVLTVPGAAEAVAQAALAAEEHSGWTPRGDKRVLAATPPCGKGQHVSVDFTAPAPGDYPFLCTTPGHGAVMHGILHVTPN
;
A
#
# COMPACT_ATOMS: atom_id res chain seq x y z
N MET A 1 -0.92 59.20 17.94
CA MET A 1 -0.86 60.09 16.79
C MET A 1 0.44 59.87 16.05
N MET A 2 0.50 59.08 14.99
CA MET A 2 1.59 59.15 14.01
C MET A 2 1.04 58.63 12.68
N LYS A 3 1.07 59.50 11.69
CA LYS A 3 0.53 59.30 10.33
C LYS A 3 1.52 58.49 9.51
N GLY A 4 1.09 57.33 8.97
CA GLY A 4 1.83 56.58 7.97
C GLY A 4 1.54 57.02 6.54
N ARG A 5 2.57 57.32 5.78
CA ARG A 5 2.54 57.79 4.40
C ARG A 5 2.33 56.60 3.43
N ALA A 6 1.35 56.76 2.56
CA ALA A 6 1.16 55.88 1.39
C ALA A 6 2.17 56.22 0.29
N LEU A 7 2.90 55.23 -0.20
CA LEU A 7 3.79 55.34 -1.35
C LEU A 7 3.03 54.90 -2.62
N LYS A 8 2.77 55.81 -3.53
CA LYS A 8 2.22 55.54 -4.85
C LYS A 8 3.40 55.16 -5.79
N VAL A 9 3.34 53.96 -6.35
CA VAL A 9 4.25 53.56 -7.43
C VAL A 9 3.52 53.75 -8.77
N ALA A 10 4.08 54.58 -9.61
CA ALA A 10 3.60 54.85 -10.94
C ALA A 10 4.02 53.72 -11.93
N VAL A 11 3.06 53.16 -12.66
CA VAL A 11 3.30 52.22 -13.73
C VAL A 11 3.46 53.01 -15.04
N SER A 12 4.66 52.96 -15.61
CA SER A 12 4.93 53.51 -16.96
C SER A 12 4.63 52.47 -18.03
N ALA A 13 3.74 52.79 -18.93
CA ALA A 13 3.44 52.00 -20.12
C ALA A 13 4.53 52.24 -21.18
N GLN A 14 5.27 51.20 -21.51
CA GLN A 14 6.15 51.23 -22.69
C GLN A 14 5.51 50.51 -23.87
N CYS A 15 5.31 51.30 -24.91
CA CYS A 15 4.86 50.90 -26.23
C CYS A 15 5.92 49.99 -26.90
N ALA A 16 5.59 48.73 -27.17
CA ALA A 16 6.45 47.81 -27.91
C ALA A 16 5.96 47.57 -29.33
N SER A 17 6.82 47.93 -30.24
CA SER A 17 6.81 47.83 -31.70
C SER A 17 6.41 46.42 -32.19
N ARG A 18 5.46 46.39 -33.14
CA ARG A 18 5.09 45.18 -33.91
C ARG A 18 6.22 44.82 -34.89
N ARG A 19 6.91 43.73 -34.62
CA ARG A 19 7.71 43.01 -35.61
C ARG A 19 6.95 41.77 -36.06
N THR A 20 6.48 41.82 -37.31
CA THR A 20 5.88 40.71 -38.02
C THR A 20 6.95 39.66 -38.29
N VAL A 21 6.93 38.53 -37.61
CA VAL A 21 7.75 37.37 -37.95
C VAL A 21 6.90 36.40 -38.76
N LEU A 22 7.24 36.25 -40.03
CA LEU A 22 6.68 35.20 -40.89
C LEU A 22 7.23 33.87 -40.40
N LEU A 23 6.37 33.07 -39.79
CA LEU A 23 6.65 31.65 -39.48
C LEU A 23 6.28 30.81 -40.70
N ALA A 24 7.28 30.33 -41.41
CA ALA A 24 7.13 29.28 -42.41
C ALA A 24 6.72 27.98 -41.73
N ALA A 25 5.51 27.50 -42.02
CA ALA A 25 5.01 26.21 -41.54
C ALA A 25 5.72 25.07 -42.31
N PHE A 26 6.67 24.42 -41.67
CA PHE A 26 7.16 23.11 -42.12
C PHE A 26 6.20 22.04 -41.60
N ALA A 27 5.34 21.53 -42.46
CA ALA A 27 4.53 20.36 -42.21
C ALA A 27 5.42 19.11 -42.31
N ILE A 28 5.76 18.48 -41.20
CA ILE A 28 6.38 17.16 -41.16
C ILE A 28 5.26 16.15 -40.94
N PRO A 29 4.90 15.30 -41.90
CA PRO A 29 3.97 14.21 -41.70
C PRO A 29 4.76 13.01 -41.18
N PHE A 30 4.97 12.90 -39.87
CA PHE A 30 5.53 11.69 -39.28
C PHE A 30 4.50 11.07 -38.36
N GLY A 31 3.57 10.31 -38.97
CA GLY A 31 2.61 9.49 -38.28
C GLY A 31 3.28 8.26 -37.65
N TYR A 32 3.96 8.43 -36.53
CA TYR A 32 4.31 7.26 -35.70
C TYR A 32 3.09 6.85 -34.91
N SER A 33 2.38 5.83 -35.44
CA SER A 33 1.36 5.12 -34.67
C SER A 33 2.07 4.32 -33.58
N VAL A 34 2.24 4.91 -32.40
CA VAL A 34 2.63 4.15 -31.20
C VAL A 34 1.49 3.21 -30.88
N LYS A 35 1.60 1.95 -31.34
CA LYS A 35 0.79 0.88 -30.79
C LYS A 35 1.10 0.82 -29.30
N ALA A 36 0.18 1.35 -28.48
CA ALA A 36 0.19 1.08 -27.06
C ALA A 36 0.10 -0.45 -26.90
N LEU A 37 1.20 -1.07 -26.47
CA LEU A 37 1.19 -2.47 -26.07
C LEU A 37 0.32 -2.52 -24.79
N SER A 38 -0.97 -2.78 -24.98
CA SER A 38 -1.86 -3.12 -23.88
C SER A 38 -1.38 -4.46 -23.33
N ALA A 39 -0.59 -4.43 -22.25
CA ALA A 39 -0.26 -5.64 -21.52
C ALA A 39 -1.59 -6.22 -21.03
N ALA A 40 -1.89 -7.47 -21.44
CA ALA A 40 -3.05 -8.20 -20.93
C ALA A 40 -3.01 -8.16 -19.40
N PRO A 41 -4.15 -7.95 -18.72
CA PRO A 41 -4.19 -7.93 -17.27
C PRO A 41 -3.62 -9.27 -16.75
N LYS A 42 -2.51 -9.19 -16.02
CA LYS A 42 -1.95 -10.37 -15.36
C LYS A 42 -3.03 -10.90 -14.43
N LYS A 43 -3.39 -12.18 -14.56
CA LYS A 43 -4.37 -12.83 -13.70
C LYS A 43 -3.93 -12.63 -12.25
N GLN A 44 -4.74 -11.91 -11.48
CA GLN A 44 -4.48 -11.66 -10.06
C GLN A 44 -4.72 -12.95 -9.27
N VAL A 45 -3.81 -13.27 -8.37
CA VAL A 45 -3.96 -14.38 -7.42
C VAL A 45 -4.83 -13.90 -6.28
N GLN A 46 -5.91 -14.62 -6.02
CA GLN A 46 -6.81 -14.36 -4.87
C GLN A 46 -6.37 -15.25 -3.71
N LEU A 47 -6.15 -14.65 -2.55
CA LEU A 47 -5.85 -15.34 -1.29
C LEU A 47 -6.89 -14.92 -0.25
N ASP A 48 -7.56 -15.90 0.32
CA ASP A 48 -8.53 -15.69 1.38
C ASP A 48 -7.99 -16.27 2.68
N ILE A 49 -8.06 -15.50 3.75
CA ILE A 49 -7.63 -15.87 5.09
C ILE A 49 -8.61 -15.29 6.12
N ALA A 50 -8.80 -15.97 7.23
CA ALA A 50 -9.69 -15.51 8.31
C ALA A 50 -9.04 -15.67 9.68
N SER A 51 -9.64 -15.07 10.72
CA SER A 51 -9.39 -15.53 12.09
C SER A 51 -10.04 -16.91 12.29
N ASP A 52 -9.46 -17.79 13.11
CA ASP A 52 -10.08 -19.09 13.44
C ASP A 52 -11.12 -18.93 14.57
N GLY A 53 -12.25 -18.31 14.21
CA GLY A 53 -13.29 -17.97 15.19
C GLY A 53 -12.76 -16.98 16.23
N ASP A 54 -12.93 -17.33 17.50
CA ASP A 54 -12.49 -16.54 18.65
C ASP A 54 -11.07 -16.93 19.15
N LEU A 55 -10.34 -17.75 18.38
CA LEU A 55 -8.94 -18.04 18.68
C LEU A 55 -8.04 -16.94 18.12
N LEU A 56 -6.94 -16.65 18.80
CA LEU A 56 -5.87 -15.79 18.29
C LEU A 56 -5.02 -16.58 17.30
N ALA A 57 -5.61 -16.95 16.16
CA ALA A 57 -4.99 -17.73 15.11
C ALA A 57 -5.56 -17.34 13.74
N PHE A 58 -4.76 -17.50 12.70
CA PHE A 58 -5.22 -17.42 11.32
C PHE A 58 -5.65 -18.79 10.77
N LYS A 59 -6.59 -18.78 9.85
CA LYS A 59 -7.05 -19.95 9.12
C LYS A 59 -7.28 -19.62 7.64
N PRO A 60 -6.53 -20.24 6.72
CA PRO A 60 -5.36 -21.08 6.98
C PRO A 60 -4.18 -20.31 7.57
N ASP A 61 -3.25 -20.99 8.23
CA ASP A 61 -2.00 -20.44 8.73
C ASP A 61 -0.84 -20.52 7.71
N GLN A 62 -1.10 -21.16 6.56
CA GLN A 62 -0.19 -21.25 5.42
C GLN A 62 -0.88 -20.83 4.14
N LEU A 63 -0.24 -19.95 3.40
CA LEU A 63 -0.67 -19.44 2.10
C LEU A 63 0.41 -19.74 1.06
N THR A 64 0.02 -19.82 -0.22
CA THR A 64 0.98 -20.03 -1.32
C THR A 64 0.62 -19.16 -2.52
N CYS A 65 1.64 -18.54 -3.13
CA CYS A 65 1.49 -17.84 -4.40
C CYS A 65 2.79 -17.90 -5.22
N PRO A 66 2.73 -17.76 -6.55
CA PRO A 66 3.94 -17.69 -7.37
C PRO A 66 4.62 -16.31 -7.22
N THR A 67 5.94 -16.29 -7.39
CA THR A 67 6.74 -15.05 -7.37
C THR A 67 6.26 -14.04 -8.41
N ARG A 68 6.35 -12.76 -8.08
CA ARG A 68 5.93 -11.62 -8.94
C ARG A 68 4.46 -11.63 -9.34
N ALA A 69 3.64 -12.48 -8.75
CA ALA A 69 2.19 -12.42 -8.96
C ALA A 69 1.61 -11.12 -8.39
N ALA A 70 0.64 -10.55 -9.08
CA ALA A 70 -0.25 -9.58 -8.45
C ALA A 70 -1.19 -10.36 -7.52
N VAL A 71 -1.16 -10.08 -6.23
CA VAL A 71 -1.95 -10.77 -5.20
C VAL A 71 -2.99 -9.83 -4.64
N HIS A 72 -4.21 -10.32 -4.56
CA HIS A 72 -5.29 -9.72 -3.77
C HIS A 72 -5.55 -10.63 -2.58
N LEU A 73 -5.28 -10.15 -1.38
CA LEU A 73 -5.55 -10.89 -0.15
C LEU A 73 -6.74 -10.27 0.56
N THR A 74 -7.71 -11.11 0.92
CA THR A 74 -8.85 -10.75 1.77
C THR A 74 -8.70 -11.40 3.14
N PHE A 75 -8.72 -10.60 4.19
CA PHE A 75 -8.78 -11.06 5.57
C PHE A 75 -10.16 -10.83 6.15
N THR A 76 -10.75 -11.87 6.76
CA THR A 76 -12.08 -11.83 7.40
C THR A 76 -11.96 -12.12 8.90
N HIS A 77 -12.54 -11.26 9.74
CA HIS A 77 -12.65 -11.51 11.18
C HIS A 77 -13.93 -12.31 11.48
N THR A 78 -13.78 -13.61 11.76
CA THR A 78 -14.90 -14.55 11.98
C THR A 78 -15.28 -14.74 13.45
N GLY A 79 -14.59 -14.07 14.39
CA GLY A 79 -14.87 -14.15 15.82
C GLY A 79 -16.30 -13.70 16.16
N LYS A 80 -16.89 -14.33 17.18
CA LYS A 80 -18.24 -14.02 17.66
C LYS A 80 -18.23 -13.22 18.95
N TYR A 81 -17.28 -13.47 19.82
CA TYR A 81 -17.19 -12.90 21.16
C TYR A 81 -16.01 -11.94 21.31
N ILE A 82 -14.89 -12.19 20.61
CA ILE A 82 -13.75 -11.28 20.59
C ILE A 82 -14.12 -10.02 19.82
N THR A 83 -13.94 -8.87 20.47
CA THR A 83 -14.24 -7.55 19.91
C THR A 83 -12.99 -6.77 19.50
N GLN A 84 -11.80 -7.29 19.83
CA GLN A 84 -10.53 -6.67 19.41
C GLN A 84 -10.34 -6.82 17.91
N ASP A 85 -9.93 -5.72 17.28
CA ASP A 85 -9.59 -5.74 15.86
C ASP A 85 -8.34 -6.57 15.61
N HIS A 86 -8.31 -7.23 14.47
CA HIS A 86 -7.15 -7.93 13.94
C HIS A 86 -6.69 -7.29 12.64
N ASN A 87 -5.44 -7.53 12.28
CA ASN A 87 -4.93 -7.22 10.95
C ASN A 87 -4.09 -8.39 10.42
N TRP A 88 -3.73 -8.33 9.16
CA TRP A 88 -2.78 -9.23 8.52
C TRP A 88 -1.60 -8.42 8.02
N VAL A 89 -0.39 -8.73 8.47
CA VAL A 89 0.84 -8.01 8.14
C VAL A 89 1.90 -8.98 7.65
N LEU A 90 2.33 -8.85 6.39
CA LEU A 90 3.38 -9.63 5.77
C LEU A 90 4.74 -8.97 6.02
N THR A 91 5.73 -9.75 6.44
CA THR A 91 7.06 -9.24 6.74
C THR A 91 8.14 -9.92 5.90
N VAL A 92 9.31 -9.27 5.82
CA VAL A 92 10.50 -9.95 5.29
C VAL A 92 10.90 -11.12 6.21
N PRO A 93 11.58 -12.14 5.69
CA PRO A 93 12.04 -13.28 6.49
C PRO A 93 12.82 -12.85 7.73
N GLY A 94 12.52 -13.47 8.88
CA GLY A 94 13.18 -13.22 10.16
C GLY A 94 12.78 -11.92 10.87
N ALA A 95 11.84 -11.13 10.34
CA ALA A 95 11.50 -9.83 10.91
C ALA A 95 10.21 -9.81 11.75
N ALA A 96 9.45 -10.89 11.80
CA ALA A 96 8.11 -10.93 12.43
C ALA A 96 8.13 -10.41 13.88
N GLU A 97 9.03 -10.92 14.71
CA GLU A 97 9.14 -10.48 16.11
C GLU A 97 9.50 -9.00 16.23
N ALA A 98 10.49 -8.55 15.44
CA ALA A 98 10.91 -7.15 15.46
C ALA A 98 9.83 -6.19 14.96
N VAL A 99 8.97 -6.63 14.03
CA VAL A 99 7.79 -5.88 13.59
C VAL A 99 6.72 -5.89 14.66
N ALA A 100 6.47 -7.02 15.34
CA ALA A 100 5.54 -7.09 16.46
C ALA A 100 5.97 -6.15 17.61
N GLN A 101 7.25 -6.06 17.91
CA GLN A 101 7.77 -5.13 18.92
C GLN A 101 7.61 -3.66 18.48
N ALA A 102 7.92 -3.35 17.24
CA ALA A 102 7.73 -2.00 16.70
C ALA A 102 6.26 -1.59 16.69
N ALA A 103 5.35 -2.54 16.52
CA ALA A 103 3.91 -2.34 16.54
C ALA A 103 3.38 -1.83 17.89
N LEU A 104 4.05 -2.16 19.02
CA LEU A 104 3.67 -1.68 20.34
C LEU A 104 3.80 -0.15 20.48
N ALA A 105 4.66 0.47 19.67
CA ALA A 105 4.82 1.92 19.62
C ALA A 105 3.98 2.57 18.51
N ALA A 106 3.30 1.78 17.69
CA ALA A 106 2.43 2.26 16.64
C ALA A 106 1.06 2.63 17.22
N GLU A 107 0.43 3.65 16.63
CA GLU A 107 -0.87 4.12 17.10
C GLU A 107 -2.01 3.23 16.63
N GLU A 108 -3.05 3.11 17.44
CA GLU A 108 -4.24 2.29 17.15
C GLU A 108 -4.87 2.64 15.80
N HIS A 109 -4.98 3.93 15.46
CA HIS A 109 -5.55 4.36 14.18
C HIS A 109 -4.74 3.94 12.96
N SER A 110 -3.47 3.53 13.14
CA SER A 110 -2.64 2.91 12.09
C SER A 110 -2.84 1.40 12.00
N GLY A 111 -3.71 0.83 12.86
CA GLY A 111 -3.90 -0.60 13.02
C GLY A 111 -2.67 -1.29 13.61
N TRP A 112 -1.95 -0.59 14.47
CA TRP A 112 -0.68 -1.04 15.05
C TRP A 112 0.34 -1.52 14.00
N THR A 113 0.22 -1.05 12.77
CA THR A 113 1.20 -1.34 11.71
C THR A 113 2.27 -0.25 11.72
N PRO A 114 3.55 -0.57 11.92
CA PRO A 114 4.62 0.44 11.92
C PRO A 114 4.74 1.12 10.55
N ARG A 115 4.38 2.39 10.46
CA ARG A 115 4.37 3.14 9.21
C ARG A 115 5.79 3.34 8.67
N GLY A 116 5.99 3.03 7.38
CA GLY A 116 7.27 3.22 6.70
C GLY A 116 8.36 2.22 7.11
N ASP A 117 8.03 1.20 7.91
CA ASP A 117 8.97 0.14 8.25
C ASP A 117 9.22 -0.75 7.02
N LYS A 118 10.45 -0.75 6.54
CA LYS A 118 10.87 -1.52 5.34
C LYS A 118 10.80 -3.04 5.53
N ARG A 119 10.60 -3.52 6.75
CA ARG A 119 10.40 -4.93 7.06
C ARG A 119 8.97 -5.38 6.78
N VAL A 120 8.02 -4.45 6.67
CA VAL A 120 6.63 -4.71 6.29
C VAL A 120 6.50 -4.65 4.77
N LEU A 121 6.07 -5.74 4.16
CA LEU A 121 5.89 -5.88 2.71
C LEU A 121 4.46 -5.54 2.27
N ALA A 122 3.48 -5.91 3.09
CA ALA A 122 2.07 -5.60 2.88
C ALA A 122 1.32 -5.66 4.22
N ALA A 123 0.23 -4.90 4.34
CA ALA A 123 -0.61 -4.92 5.53
C ALA A 123 -2.05 -4.56 5.18
N THR A 124 -3.01 -5.23 5.82
CA THR A 124 -4.41 -4.81 5.79
C THR A 124 -4.65 -3.69 6.80
N PRO A 125 -5.71 -2.89 6.63
CA PRO A 125 -6.27 -2.10 7.72
C PRO A 125 -6.69 -3.00 8.90
N PRO A 126 -6.99 -2.41 10.08
CA PRO A 126 -7.69 -3.12 11.15
C PRO A 126 -9.02 -3.69 10.66
N CYS A 127 -9.32 -4.90 11.09
CA CYS A 127 -10.53 -5.64 10.73
C CYS A 127 -11.33 -5.96 11.98
N GLY A 128 -12.46 -5.29 12.15
CA GLY A 128 -13.37 -5.50 13.26
C GLY A 128 -14.19 -6.77 13.10
N LYS A 129 -14.80 -7.19 14.18
CA LYS A 129 -15.67 -8.37 14.26
C LYS A 129 -16.71 -8.40 13.12
N GLY A 130 -16.75 -9.52 12.39
CA GLY A 130 -17.68 -9.75 11.28
C GLY A 130 -17.38 -8.95 10.01
N GLN A 131 -16.28 -8.21 9.98
CA GLN A 131 -15.83 -7.44 8.82
C GLN A 131 -14.83 -8.23 7.98
N HIS A 132 -14.55 -7.71 6.79
CA HIS A 132 -13.45 -8.14 5.95
C HIS A 132 -12.71 -6.91 5.42
N VAL A 133 -11.43 -7.06 5.22
CA VAL A 133 -10.52 -6.04 4.66
C VAL A 133 -9.61 -6.68 3.64
N SER A 134 -9.05 -5.91 2.73
CA SER A 134 -8.16 -6.45 1.72
C SER A 134 -6.89 -5.60 1.54
N VAL A 135 -5.89 -6.23 0.94
CA VAL A 135 -4.66 -5.59 0.50
C VAL A 135 -4.19 -6.17 -0.82
N ASP A 136 -3.74 -5.28 -1.72
CA ASP A 136 -3.09 -5.65 -2.98
C ASP A 136 -1.59 -5.51 -2.84
N PHE A 137 -0.84 -6.53 -3.28
CA PHE A 137 0.62 -6.47 -3.29
C PHE A 137 1.21 -7.30 -4.43
N THR A 138 2.49 -7.10 -4.71
CA THR A 138 3.25 -7.98 -5.61
C THR A 138 4.02 -8.99 -4.78
N ALA A 139 3.83 -10.28 -5.08
CA ALA A 139 4.55 -11.36 -4.40
C ALA A 139 6.08 -11.17 -4.55
N PRO A 140 6.83 -11.26 -3.45
CA PRO A 140 8.28 -11.09 -3.46
C PRO A 140 9.02 -12.23 -4.19
N ALA A 141 10.34 -12.31 -4.04
CA ALA A 141 11.15 -13.42 -4.55
C ALA A 141 10.74 -14.76 -3.91
N PRO A 142 11.05 -15.92 -4.53
CA PRO A 142 10.75 -17.20 -3.92
C PRO A 142 11.34 -17.34 -2.52
N GLY A 143 10.55 -17.88 -1.57
CA GLY A 143 10.94 -18.03 -0.17
C GLY A 143 9.75 -18.06 0.77
N ASP A 144 10.02 -18.14 2.05
CA ASP A 144 9.04 -18.19 3.14
C ASP A 144 8.98 -16.85 3.85
N TYR A 145 7.79 -16.25 3.85
CA TYR A 145 7.54 -14.93 4.39
C TYR A 145 6.55 -15.01 5.55
N PRO A 146 6.96 -14.70 6.78
CA PRO A 146 6.03 -14.73 7.90
C PRO A 146 5.01 -13.60 7.77
N PHE A 147 3.78 -13.91 8.15
CA PHE A 147 2.73 -12.92 8.41
C PHE A 147 2.22 -13.05 9.84
N LEU A 148 1.73 -11.96 10.40
CA LEU A 148 1.25 -11.92 11.78
C LEU A 148 0.14 -10.86 11.95
N CYS A 149 -0.60 -10.97 13.05
CA CYS A 149 -1.41 -9.88 13.57
C CYS A 149 -0.53 -8.97 14.43
N THR A 150 -0.55 -7.67 14.17
CA THR A 150 0.27 -6.71 14.95
C THR A 150 -0.51 -6.01 16.06
N THR A 151 -1.78 -6.32 16.26
CA THR A 151 -2.52 -5.91 17.47
C THR A 151 -1.73 -6.31 18.71
N PRO A 152 -1.55 -5.42 19.70
CA PRO A 152 -0.70 -5.67 20.87
C PRO A 152 -0.97 -7.01 21.55
N GLY A 153 0.07 -7.83 21.71
CA GLY A 153 -0.01 -9.16 22.33
C GLY A 153 -0.41 -10.31 21.39
N HIS A 154 -0.92 -10.03 20.18
CA HIS A 154 -1.42 -11.08 19.28
C HIS A 154 -0.32 -11.76 18.46
N GLY A 155 0.70 -11.02 18.03
CA GLY A 155 1.73 -11.51 17.10
C GLY A 155 2.52 -12.74 17.55
N ALA A 156 2.57 -13.01 18.87
CA ALA A 156 3.24 -14.19 19.41
C ALA A 156 2.50 -15.50 19.10
N VAL A 157 1.19 -15.44 18.87
CA VAL A 157 0.32 -16.62 18.68
C VAL A 157 -0.46 -16.57 17.36
N MET A 158 -0.82 -15.39 16.89
CA MET A 158 -1.58 -15.18 15.65
C MET A 158 -0.62 -14.85 14.50
N HIS A 159 -0.05 -15.88 13.90
CA HIS A 159 0.92 -15.78 12.81
C HIS A 159 0.81 -16.96 11.84
N GLY A 160 1.49 -16.87 10.71
CA GLY A 160 1.58 -17.92 9.69
C GLY A 160 2.67 -17.63 8.66
N ILE A 161 2.68 -18.41 7.57
CA ILE A 161 3.70 -18.32 6.52
C ILE A 161 3.06 -18.20 5.14
N LEU A 162 3.53 -17.26 4.34
CA LEU A 162 3.30 -17.19 2.90
C LEU A 162 4.48 -17.85 2.17
N HIS A 163 4.23 -18.98 1.52
CA HIS A 163 5.19 -19.67 0.65
C HIS A 163 5.14 -19.05 -0.75
N VAL A 164 6.19 -18.38 -1.14
CA VAL A 164 6.33 -17.83 -2.50
C VAL A 164 7.12 -18.83 -3.34
N THR A 165 6.46 -19.42 -4.35
CA THR A 165 7.06 -20.42 -5.22
C THR A 165 7.72 -19.78 -6.44
N PRO A 166 8.74 -20.43 -7.06
CA PRO A 166 9.18 -20.09 -8.40
C PRO A 166 8.02 -20.18 -9.42
N ASN A 167 8.12 -19.42 -10.53
CA ASN A 167 7.20 -19.56 -11.68
C ASN A 167 7.54 -20.80 -12.49
#